data_d93ec4aa43857055ed54c4d7bba8cfaa
#
_entry.id   d93ec4aa43857055ed54c4d7bba8cfaa
#
_cell.length_a   1.000
_cell.length_b   1.000
_cell.length_c   1.000
_cell.angle_alpha   90.00
_cell.angle_beta   90.00
_cell.angle_gamma   90.00
#
_symmetry.space_group_name_H-M   'P 1'
#
loop_
_entity.id
_entity.type
_entity.pdbx_description
1 polymer ?
#
loop_
_entity_poly.entity_id
_entity_poly.type
_entity_poly.pdbx_seq_one_letter_code
_entity_poly.pdbx_strand_id
1 'polypeptide(L)'
;NDKTRDNILRRELDLHTGDTVLVSELEARLEFNRRKLTNTNLFIWVKGDYHQNKPEHIQITYEFLEQWYILGYPIFQLADRNLNDWWSRGHSMERTIYGAHLIHNNFMGRNEKLSFKAETGFTQRLELGYSNPYLDRKKTIGLGASLSYTTNKNLAYRTINDTLNILSGEKVLRERWSGALSLRKRVKFYDFHFAEIRYSHSVVADTIRQLNPNYYYKGSNEQNFLQLTYAYSYDFRDYAPYPLRGRKL
;
A
#
# COMPACT_ATOMS: atom_id res chain seq x y z
N ASN A 1 4.45 -25.78 -1.81
CA ASN A 1 4.24 -24.52 -1.10
C ASN A 1 5.32 -24.32 -0.05
N ASP A 2 6.26 -23.43 -0.32
CA ASP A 2 7.46 -23.30 0.54
C ASP A 2 7.39 -22.07 1.45
N LYS A 3 6.66 -21.03 1.07
CA LYS A 3 6.66 -19.73 1.75
C LYS A 3 5.29 -19.33 2.29
N THR A 4 4.21 -19.62 1.57
CA THR A 4 2.85 -19.26 1.98
C THR A 4 2.28 -20.35 2.89
N ARG A 5 1.69 -19.98 4.00
CA ARG A 5 1.09 -20.93 4.94
C ARG A 5 -0.18 -21.56 4.36
N ASP A 6 -0.34 -22.87 4.53
CA ASP A 6 -1.51 -23.61 4.03
C ASP A 6 -2.85 -23.04 4.47
N ASN A 7 -2.93 -22.52 5.69
CA ASN A 7 -4.15 -21.92 6.20
C ASN A 7 -4.58 -20.68 5.41
N ILE A 8 -3.64 -19.96 4.78
CA ILE A 8 -3.94 -18.82 3.91
C ILE A 8 -4.57 -19.33 2.61
N LEU A 9 -4.07 -20.42 2.06
CA LEU A 9 -4.61 -21.02 0.84
C LEU A 9 -5.99 -21.61 1.07
N ARG A 10 -6.13 -22.46 2.09
CA ARG A 10 -7.40 -23.11 2.45
C ARG A 10 -8.52 -22.10 2.72
N ARG A 11 -8.18 -20.93 3.23
CA ARG A 11 -9.13 -19.82 3.46
C ARG A 11 -9.70 -19.26 2.17
N GLU A 12 -8.98 -19.30 1.06
CA GLU A 12 -9.43 -18.79 -0.24
C GLU A 12 -10.33 -19.78 -0.99
N LEU A 13 -10.28 -21.05 -0.63
CA LEU A 13 -11.08 -22.08 -1.24
C LEU A 13 -12.52 -22.07 -0.69
N ASP A 14 -13.48 -22.31 -1.55
CA ASP A 14 -14.89 -22.52 -1.17
C ASP A 14 -15.23 -24.03 -1.06
N LEU A 15 -14.34 -24.89 -1.53
CA LEU A 15 -14.42 -26.32 -1.41
C LEU A 15 -13.55 -26.82 -0.25
N HIS A 16 -14.16 -27.54 0.68
CA HIS A 16 -13.48 -28.11 1.83
C HIS A 16 -13.57 -29.62 1.84
N THR A 17 -12.68 -30.27 2.56
CA THR A 17 -12.71 -31.71 2.74
C THR A 17 -14.00 -32.14 3.41
N GLY A 18 -14.75 -33.05 2.78
CA GLY A 18 -16.06 -33.53 3.24
C GLY A 18 -17.26 -32.84 2.59
N ASP A 19 -17.04 -31.84 1.74
CA ASP A 19 -18.12 -31.21 0.97
C ASP A 19 -18.64 -32.16 -0.10
N THR A 20 -19.94 -32.09 -0.37
CA THR A 20 -20.59 -32.79 -1.47
C THR A 20 -20.82 -31.83 -2.63
N VAL A 21 -20.37 -32.18 -3.83
CA VAL A 21 -20.45 -31.33 -5.02
C VAL A 21 -21.04 -32.14 -6.18
N LEU A 22 -21.91 -31.51 -6.96
CA LEU A 22 -22.39 -32.09 -8.21
C LEU A 22 -21.23 -32.10 -9.24
N VAL A 23 -21.05 -33.22 -9.93
CA VAL A 23 -20.00 -33.36 -10.96
C VAL A 23 -20.13 -32.28 -12.05
N SER A 24 -21.37 -31.88 -12.40
CA SER A 24 -21.64 -30.82 -13.36
C SER A 24 -21.17 -29.42 -12.91
N GLU A 25 -20.99 -29.20 -11.59
CA GLU A 25 -20.54 -27.91 -11.04
C GLU A 25 -19.04 -27.90 -10.71
N LEU A 26 -18.40 -29.06 -10.73
CA LEU A 26 -17.02 -29.24 -10.25
C LEU A 26 -16.03 -28.34 -11.02
N GLU A 27 -16.09 -28.33 -12.34
CA GLU A 27 -15.20 -27.51 -13.18
C GLU A 27 -15.39 -26.02 -12.90
N ALA A 28 -16.64 -25.57 -12.79
CA ALA A 28 -16.95 -24.17 -12.50
C ALA A 28 -16.41 -23.75 -11.13
N ARG A 29 -16.50 -24.61 -10.12
CA ARG A 29 -15.96 -24.35 -8.76
C ARG A 29 -14.43 -24.39 -8.73
N LEU A 30 -13.80 -25.33 -9.45
CA LEU A 30 -12.35 -25.34 -9.58
C LEU A 30 -11.82 -24.06 -10.19
N GLU A 31 -12.44 -23.62 -11.29
CA GLU A 31 -12.05 -22.37 -11.95
C GLU A 31 -12.29 -21.15 -11.05
N PHE A 32 -13.40 -21.12 -10.29
CA PHE A 32 -13.67 -20.08 -9.31
C PHE A 32 -12.60 -20.02 -8.22
N ASN A 33 -12.21 -21.16 -7.66
CA ASN A 33 -11.16 -21.24 -6.65
C ASN A 33 -9.78 -20.87 -7.23
N ARG A 34 -9.48 -21.31 -8.45
CA ARG A 34 -8.27 -20.93 -9.16
C ARG A 34 -8.17 -19.39 -9.28
N ARG A 35 -9.25 -18.73 -9.68
CA ARG A 35 -9.30 -17.25 -9.75
C ARG A 35 -9.12 -16.60 -8.39
N LYS A 36 -9.74 -17.14 -7.35
CA LYS A 36 -9.55 -16.62 -5.98
C LYS A 36 -8.07 -16.69 -5.55
N LEU A 37 -7.44 -17.83 -5.74
CA LEU A 37 -6.02 -18.00 -5.43
C LEU A 37 -5.13 -17.05 -6.27
N THR A 38 -5.40 -16.93 -7.57
CA THR A 38 -4.70 -15.99 -8.47
C THR A 38 -4.86 -14.55 -8.00
N ASN A 39 -6.06 -14.14 -7.61
CA ASN A 39 -6.36 -12.77 -7.15
C ASN A 39 -5.79 -12.45 -5.76
N THR A 40 -5.19 -13.41 -5.05
CA THR A 40 -4.39 -13.11 -3.85
C THR A 40 -3.10 -12.38 -4.18
N ASN A 41 -2.65 -12.43 -5.44
CA ASN A 41 -1.34 -11.94 -5.90
C ASN A 41 -0.16 -12.59 -5.16
N LEU A 42 -0.32 -13.85 -4.73
CA LEU A 42 0.75 -14.62 -4.10
C LEU A 42 1.46 -15.54 -5.11
N PHE A 43 0.84 -15.78 -6.26
CA PHE A 43 1.29 -16.78 -7.23
C PHE A 43 1.44 -16.19 -8.62
N ILE A 44 2.44 -16.68 -9.35
CA ILE A 44 2.65 -16.40 -10.77
C ILE A 44 1.58 -17.13 -11.58
N TRP A 45 1.31 -18.40 -11.24
CA TRP A 45 0.25 -19.19 -11.82
C TRP A 45 -0.33 -20.17 -10.79
N VAL A 46 -1.58 -20.53 -11.00
CA VAL A 46 -2.33 -21.53 -10.23
C VAL A 46 -3.03 -22.46 -11.21
N LYS A 47 -2.89 -23.77 -11.01
CA LYS A 47 -3.59 -24.81 -11.74
C LYS A 47 -4.38 -25.64 -10.74
N GLY A 48 -5.65 -25.90 -11.02
CA GLY A 48 -6.48 -26.83 -10.28
C GLY A 48 -6.75 -28.07 -11.13
N ASP A 49 -6.65 -29.23 -10.53
CA ASP A 49 -6.94 -30.51 -11.16
C ASP A 49 -7.72 -31.39 -10.19
N TYR A 50 -8.40 -32.40 -10.72
CA TYR A 50 -9.11 -33.36 -9.88
C TYR A 50 -8.93 -34.78 -10.40
N HIS A 51 -8.85 -35.74 -9.47
CA HIS A 51 -8.79 -37.16 -9.75
C HIS A 51 -9.91 -37.87 -8.98
N GLN A 52 -10.65 -38.71 -9.69
CA GLN A 52 -11.67 -39.57 -9.07
C GLN A 52 -11.03 -40.90 -8.67
N ASN A 53 -10.75 -41.06 -7.38
CA ASN A 53 -10.12 -42.27 -6.84
C ASN A 53 -11.13 -43.40 -6.56
N LYS A 54 -12.40 -43.03 -6.31
CA LYS A 54 -13.55 -43.93 -6.08
C LYS A 54 -14.81 -43.29 -6.66
N PRO A 55 -15.89 -44.06 -6.95
CA PRO A 55 -17.12 -43.51 -7.53
C PRO A 55 -17.69 -42.33 -6.79
N GLU A 56 -17.51 -42.27 -5.46
CA GLU A 56 -18.07 -41.21 -4.58
C GLU A 56 -17.01 -40.26 -4.01
N HIS A 57 -15.73 -40.40 -4.38
CA HIS A 57 -14.64 -39.59 -3.82
C HIS A 57 -13.80 -38.94 -4.90
N ILE A 58 -13.72 -37.61 -4.85
CA ILE A 58 -12.88 -36.80 -5.73
C ILE A 58 -11.77 -36.16 -4.90
N GLN A 59 -10.53 -36.33 -5.36
CA GLN A 59 -9.38 -35.64 -4.82
C GLN A 59 -9.08 -34.42 -5.68
N ILE A 60 -9.10 -33.23 -5.07
CA ILE A 60 -8.76 -31.95 -5.73
C ILE A 60 -7.33 -31.58 -5.36
N THR A 61 -6.54 -31.27 -6.36
CA THR A 61 -5.13 -30.85 -6.21
C THR A 61 -4.95 -29.46 -6.84
N TYR A 62 -4.33 -28.55 -6.10
CA TYR A 62 -3.92 -27.27 -6.62
C TYR A 62 -2.40 -27.20 -6.68
N GLU A 63 -1.88 -26.91 -7.87
CA GLU A 63 -0.48 -26.63 -8.11
C GLU A 63 -0.31 -25.14 -8.33
N PHE A 64 0.75 -24.55 -7.78
CA PHE A 64 1.02 -23.12 -7.92
C PHE A 64 2.51 -22.83 -7.87
N LEU A 65 2.91 -21.79 -8.59
CA LEU A 65 4.24 -21.22 -8.53
C LEU A 65 4.18 -19.91 -7.74
N GLU A 66 4.88 -19.86 -6.61
CA GLU A 66 4.96 -18.66 -5.78
C GLU A 66 5.77 -17.58 -6.49
N GLN A 67 5.33 -16.33 -6.31
CA GLN A 67 6.07 -15.19 -6.86
C GLN A 67 7.22 -14.77 -5.93
N TRP A 68 8.04 -13.87 -6.42
CA TRP A 68 9.03 -13.18 -5.60
C TRP A 68 8.33 -12.16 -4.69
N TYR A 69 8.52 -12.29 -3.38
CA TYR A 69 7.79 -11.47 -2.40
C TYR A 69 8.55 -10.23 -1.96
N ILE A 70 9.86 -10.16 -2.13
CA ILE A 70 10.68 -9.03 -1.75
C ILE A 70 10.96 -8.19 -2.98
N LEU A 71 10.44 -6.97 -3.01
CA LEU A 71 10.57 -6.04 -4.12
C LEU A 71 11.31 -4.78 -3.64
N GLY A 72 12.25 -4.32 -4.44
CA GLY A 72 12.98 -3.08 -4.21
C GLY A 72 12.78 -2.12 -5.39
N TYR A 73 12.35 -0.90 -5.09
CA TYR A 73 12.16 0.15 -6.08
C TYR A 73 13.10 1.31 -5.77
N PRO A 74 14.01 1.69 -6.67
CA PRO A 74 14.74 2.93 -6.53
C PRO A 74 13.77 4.12 -6.66
N ILE A 75 14.03 5.16 -5.90
CA ILE A 75 13.27 6.40 -5.95
C ILE A 75 14.18 7.46 -6.53
N PHE A 76 13.70 8.16 -7.56
CA PHE A 76 14.32 9.37 -8.10
C PHE A 76 13.21 10.31 -8.54
N GLN A 77 13.13 11.49 -7.93
CA GLN A 77 12.13 12.50 -8.20
C GLN A 77 12.76 13.89 -8.21
N LEU A 78 12.24 14.78 -9.03
CA LEU A 78 12.58 16.18 -8.99
C LEU A 78 11.72 16.91 -7.96
N ALA A 79 12.31 17.84 -7.22
CA ALA A 79 11.57 18.73 -6.33
C ALA A 79 10.86 19.85 -7.11
N ASP A 80 11.25 20.07 -8.35
CA ASP A 80 10.65 21.01 -9.28
C ASP A 80 9.40 20.44 -9.96
N ARG A 81 8.59 21.32 -10.56
CA ARG A 81 7.33 20.95 -11.23
C ARG A 81 7.56 19.96 -12.38
N ASN A 82 8.66 20.14 -13.13
CA ASN A 82 9.02 19.30 -14.26
C ASN A 82 10.54 19.42 -14.57
N LEU A 83 11.02 18.62 -15.52
CA LEU A 83 12.42 18.58 -15.93
C LEU A 83 12.91 19.94 -16.47
N ASN A 84 12.06 20.67 -17.21
CA ASN A 84 12.43 21.96 -17.78
C ASN A 84 12.67 23.02 -16.70
N ASP A 85 11.80 23.07 -15.68
CA ASP A 85 11.97 23.96 -14.53
C ASP A 85 13.26 23.63 -13.76
N TRP A 86 13.53 22.35 -13.54
CA TRP A 86 14.76 21.91 -12.89
C TRP A 86 15.99 22.28 -13.69
N TRP A 87 15.96 22.07 -15.02
CA TRP A 87 17.05 22.43 -15.93
C TRP A 87 17.32 23.90 -15.96
N SER A 88 16.27 24.74 -16.10
CA SER A 88 16.36 26.22 -16.12
C SER A 88 16.89 26.81 -14.83
N ARG A 89 16.74 26.11 -13.70
CA ARG A 89 17.23 26.50 -12.36
C ARG A 89 18.61 25.96 -12.02
N GLY A 90 19.40 25.56 -13.03
CA GLY A 90 20.77 25.11 -12.86
C GLY A 90 20.94 23.63 -12.54
N HIS A 91 19.91 22.80 -12.74
CA HIS A 91 19.88 21.34 -12.62
C HIS A 91 20.61 20.77 -11.37
N SER A 92 20.52 21.50 -10.24
CA SER A 92 21.17 21.08 -9.00
C SER A 92 20.59 19.78 -8.45
N MET A 93 21.49 18.86 -8.08
CA MET A 93 21.11 17.61 -7.39
C MET A 93 20.50 17.84 -6.00
N GLU A 94 20.73 18.99 -5.39
CA GLU A 94 20.08 19.38 -4.13
C GLU A 94 18.55 19.54 -4.28
N ARG A 95 18.07 19.69 -5.51
CA ARG A 95 16.66 19.76 -5.88
C ARG A 95 16.10 18.42 -6.35
N THR A 96 16.74 17.33 -5.98
CA THR A 96 16.27 15.98 -6.26
C THR A 96 15.97 15.23 -4.97
N ILE A 97 15.07 14.27 -5.04
CA ILE A 97 14.77 13.31 -4.00
C ILE A 97 15.15 11.94 -4.52
N TYR A 98 15.96 11.23 -3.79
CA TYR A 98 16.41 9.89 -4.15
C TYR A 98 16.37 8.95 -2.95
N GLY A 99 16.26 7.66 -3.21
CA GLY A 99 16.13 6.69 -2.14
C GLY A 99 15.72 5.31 -2.62
N ALA A 100 15.12 4.56 -1.72
CA ALA A 100 14.62 3.23 -1.99
C ALA A 100 13.31 2.94 -1.25
N HIS A 101 12.46 2.14 -1.90
CA HIS A 101 11.26 1.58 -1.30
C HIS A 101 11.35 0.06 -1.35
N LEU A 102 11.46 -0.58 -0.21
CA LEU A 102 11.48 -2.02 -0.04
C LEU A 102 10.10 -2.50 0.40
N ILE A 103 9.61 -3.53 -0.26
CA ILE A 103 8.31 -4.13 0.06
C ILE A 103 8.52 -5.63 0.22
N HIS A 104 8.06 -6.17 1.33
CA HIS A 104 7.93 -7.61 1.51
C HIS A 104 6.43 -7.97 1.52
N ASN A 105 5.95 -8.49 0.39
CA ASN A 105 4.64 -9.11 0.29
C ASN A 105 4.70 -10.51 0.90
N ASN A 106 3.59 -10.98 1.45
CA ASN A 106 3.52 -12.29 2.10
C ASN A 106 4.49 -12.46 3.29
N PHE A 107 4.67 -11.39 4.08
CA PHE A 107 5.49 -11.42 5.28
C PHE A 107 5.05 -12.56 6.20
N MET A 108 5.99 -13.36 6.69
CA MET A 108 5.74 -14.59 7.48
C MET A 108 4.79 -15.61 6.82
N GLY A 109 4.57 -15.54 5.51
CA GLY A 109 3.69 -16.47 4.78
C GLY A 109 2.19 -16.26 5.03
N ARG A 110 1.77 -15.09 5.55
CA ARG A 110 0.38 -14.81 5.95
C ARG A 110 -0.36 -13.84 5.02
N ASN A 111 0.22 -13.56 3.84
CA ASN A 111 -0.26 -12.51 2.95
C ASN A 111 -0.21 -11.10 3.59
N GLU A 112 0.63 -10.93 4.58
CA GLU A 112 0.90 -9.65 5.22
C GLU A 112 1.90 -8.86 4.39
N LYS A 113 1.83 -7.53 4.45
CA LYS A 113 2.75 -6.66 3.74
C LYS A 113 3.54 -5.81 4.73
N LEU A 114 4.84 -5.88 4.64
CA LEU A 114 5.77 -4.98 5.32
C LEU A 114 6.41 -4.07 4.27
N SER A 115 6.49 -2.78 4.54
CA SER A 115 7.12 -1.81 3.64
C SER A 115 8.04 -0.88 4.40
N PHE A 116 9.18 -0.59 3.80
CA PHE A 116 10.15 0.38 4.31
C PHE A 116 10.54 1.32 3.17
N LYS A 117 10.43 2.61 3.42
CA LYS A 117 10.77 3.65 2.46
C LYS A 117 11.76 4.63 3.09
N ALA A 118 12.87 4.85 2.40
CA ALA A 118 13.88 5.82 2.79
C ALA A 118 14.16 6.76 1.61
N GLU A 119 14.02 8.04 1.84
CA GLU A 119 14.27 9.11 0.88
C GLU A 119 15.24 10.12 1.48
N THR A 120 16.08 10.69 0.64
CA THR A 120 17.02 11.76 0.99
C THR A 120 17.16 12.78 -0.14
N GLY A 121 17.94 13.84 0.04
CA GLY A 121 18.05 14.96 -0.88
C GLY A 121 17.20 16.14 -0.45
N PHE A 122 16.38 16.66 -1.35
CA PHE A 122 15.50 17.82 -1.08
C PHE A 122 14.53 17.60 0.11
N THR A 123 14.02 16.40 0.24
CA THR A 123 13.23 15.93 1.37
C THR A 123 13.85 14.66 1.91
N GLN A 124 14.00 14.57 3.22
CA GLN A 124 14.40 13.34 3.89
C GLN A 124 13.16 12.71 4.51
N ARG A 125 12.94 11.41 4.23
CA ARG A 125 11.78 10.67 4.78
C ARG A 125 12.17 9.26 5.10
N LEU A 126 11.76 8.81 6.27
CA LEU A 126 11.73 7.41 6.67
C LEU A 126 10.28 7.03 6.91
N GLU A 127 9.84 5.92 6.33
CA GLU A 127 8.48 5.41 6.51
C GLU A 127 8.51 3.90 6.68
N LEU A 128 7.81 3.42 7.70
CA LEU A 128 7.57 2.02 7.98
C LEU A 128 6.07 1.77 7.91
N GLY A 129 5.66 0.78 7.12
CA GLY A 129 4.27 0.39 6.99
C GLY A 129 4.11 -1.11 7.17
N TYR A 130 3.03 -1.50 7.85
CA TYR A 130 2.61 -2.89 7.99
C TYR A 130 1.12 -3.00 7.70
N SER A 131 0.72 -4.03 6.97
CA SER A 131 -0.69 -4.33 6.78
C SER A 131 -0.95 -5.82 6.79
N ASN A 132 -2.00 -6.20 7.52
CA ASN A 132 -2.55 -7.54 7.56
C ASN A 132 -3.94 -7.51 6.93
N PRO A 133 -4.13 -8.12 5.74
CA PRO A 133 -5.40 -8.08 5.03
C PRO A 133 -6.48 -8.94 5.69
N TYR A 134 -6.12 -9.85 6.60
CA TYR A 134 -6.98 -10.89 7.12
C TYR A 134 -6.80 -11.10 8.62
N LEU A 135 -7.39 -10.22 9.43
CA LEU A 135 -7.36 -10.36 10.89
C LEU A 135 -8.34 -11.43 11.38
N ASP A 136 -9.51 -11.51 10.76
CA ASP A 136 -10.58 -12.42 11.16
C ASP A 136 -10.60 -13.72 10.33
N ARG A 137 -11.19 -14.77 10.88
CA ARG A 137 -11.36 -16.06 10.19
C ARG A 137 -12.22 -15.96 8.92
N LYS A 138 -13.15 -15.01 8.88
CA LYS A 138 -14.04 -14.77 7.72
C LYS A 138 -13.38 -13.96 6.63
N LYS A 139 -12.12 -13.49 6.82
CA LYS A 139 -11.34 -12.66 5.87
C LYS A 139 -12.05 -11.36 5.49
N THR A 140 -12.77 -10.81 6.41
CA THR A 140 -13.55 -9.60 6.16
C THR A 140 -12.89 -8.35 6.70
N ILE A 141 -11.96 -8.50 7.65
CA ILE A 141 -11.29 -7.39 8.34
C ILE A 141 -9.79 -7.44 8.08
N GLY A 142 -9.25 -6.34 7.60
CA GLY A 142 -7.81 -6.10 7.52
C GLY A 142 -7.43 -4.89 8.35
N LEU A 143 -6.23 -4.89 8.92
CA LEU A 143 -5.65 -3.79 9.67
C LEU A 143 -4.33 -3.37 9.05
N GLY A 144 -4.03 -2.08 9.15
CA GLY A 144 -2.73 -1.53 8.78
C GLY A 144 -2.28 -0.49 9.80
N ALA A 145 -0.97 -0.33 9.87
CA ALA A 145 -0.33 0.73 10.65
C ALA A 145 0.84 1.29 9.87
N SER A 146 1.09 2.59 9.98
CA SER A 146 2.28 3.21 9.42
C SER A 146 2.81 4.30 10.32
N LEU A 147 4.14 4.47 10.29
CA LEU A 147 4.87 5.52 10.95
C LEU A 147 5.76 6.19 9.93
N SER A 148 5.82 7.51 9.93
CA SER A 148 6.74 8.25 9.07
C SER A 148 7.36 9.43 9.81
N TYR A 149 8.64 9.66 9.50
CA TYR A 149 9.40 10.82 9.92
C TYR A 149 9.92 11.54 8.69
N THR A 150 9.66 12.83 8.59
CA THR A 150 10.06 13.65 7.44
C THR A 150 10.75 14.90 7.92
N THR A 151 11.91 15.23 7.33
CA THR A 151 12.60 16.49 7.53
C THR A 151 12.79 17.22 6.22
N ASN A 152 12.75 18.54 6.26
CA ASN A 152 12.98 19.40 5.14
C ASN A 152 14.03 20.45 5.47
N LYS A 153 15.12 20.49 4.70
CA LYS A 153 16.12 21.58 4.70
C LYS A 153 15.77 22.67 3.69
N ASN A 154 14.88 22.35 2.77
CA ASN A 154 14.35 23.26 1.76
C ASN A 154 12.84 23.36 1.97
N LEU A 155 12.32 24.53 2.24
CA LEU A 155 10.91 24.73 2.57
C LEU A 155 10.33 25.94 1.88
N ALA A 156 9.23 25.74 1.15
CA ALA A 156 8.43 26.84 0.64
C ALA A 156 7.71 27.51 1.82
N TYR A 157 8.00 28.76 2.08
CA TYR A 157 7.44 29.48 3.22
C TYR A 157 6.36 30.52 2.83
N ARG A 158 6.33 30.95 1.56
CA ARG A 158 5.37 31.96 1.07
C ARG A 158 5.21 31.82 -0.46
N THR A 159 4.04 32.19 -0.96
CA THR A 159 3.79 32.41 -2.40
C THR A 159 3.66 33.93 -2.65
N ILE A 160 4.44 34.46 -3.60
CA ILE A 160 4.39 35.86 -4.02
C ILE A 160 4.31 35.85 -5.55
N ASN A 161 3.32 36.56 -6.11
CA ASN A 161 3.09 36.63 -7.56
C ASN A 161 3.14 35.24 -8.24
N ASP A 162 2.36 34.28 -7.73
CA ASP A 162 2.24 32.92 -8.19
C ASP A 162 3.57 32.11 -8.16
N THR A 163 4.60 32.61 -7.52
CA THR A 163 5.90 31.97 -7.36
C THR A 163 6.11 31.55 -5.90
N LEU A 164 6.49 30.28 -5.71
CA LEU A 164 6.87 29.74 -4.43
C LEU A 164 8.25 30.24 -4.00
N ASN A 165 8.30 30.95 -2.89
CA ASN A 165 9.55 31.36 -2.27
C ASN A 165 10.03 30.24 -1.35
N ILE A 166 11.17 29.65 -1.69
CA ILE A 166 11.79 28.54 -0.98
C ILE A 166 12.97 29.07 -0.18
N LEU A 167 12.98 28.78 1.12
CA LEU A 167 14.16 28.93 1.96
C LEU A 167 14.94 27.61 1.90
N SER A 168 16.23 27.69 1.57
CA SER A 168 17.18 26.59 1.58
C SER A 168 18.27 26.84 2.62
N GLY A 169 18.67 25.81 3.35
CA GLY A 169 19.70 25.93 4.38
C GLY A 169 20.29 24.58 4.77
N GLU A 170 21.36 24.64 5.53
CA GLU A 170 22.00 23.43 6.09
C GLU A 170 21.21 22.82 7.24
N LYS A 171 20.48 23.67 7.98
CA LYS A 171 19.67 23.25 9.15
C LYS A 171 18.29 22.78 8.69
N VAL A 172 17.71 21.87 9.46
CA VAL A 172 16.34 21.42 9.27
C VAL A 172 15.37 22.58 9.51
N LEU A 173 14.54 22.88 8.53
CA LEU A 173 13.54 23.95 8.57
C LEU A 173 12.16 23.43 8.99
N ARG A 174 11.88 22.16 8.75
CA ARG A 174 10.64 21.51 9.19
C ARG A 174 10.91 20.05 9.53
N GLU A 175 10.33 19.63 10.63
CA GLU A 175 10.23 18.23 11.06
C GLU A 175 8.76 17.84 11.11
N ARG A 176 8.46 16.59 10.75
CA ARG A 176 7.12 16.04 10.83
C ARG A 176 7.16 14.57 11.20
N TRP A 177 6.41 14.22 12.22
CA TRP A 177 6.05 12.86 12.58
C TRP A 177 4.62 12.58 12.19
N SER A 178 4.33 11.41 11.65
CA SER A 178 2.96 10.97 11.40
C SER A 178 2.81 9.50 11.74
N GLY A 179 1.70 9.17 12.39
CA GLY A 179 1.27 7.80 12.63
C GLY A 179 -0.13 7.59 12.08
N ALA A 180 -0.38 6.46 11.43
CA ALA A 180 -1.71 6.13 10.93
C ALA A 180 -2.08 4.70 11.30
N LEU A 181 -3.38 4.51 11.59
CA LEU A 181 -4.02 3.21 11.71
C LEU A 181 -5.13 3.13 10.68
N SER A 182 -5.19 2.03 9.96
CA SER A 182 -6.19 1.80 8.93
C SER A 182 -6.96 0.50 9.17
N LEU A 183 -8.23 0.54 8.86
CA LEU A 183 -9.16 -0.58 8.89
C LEU A 183 -9.71 -0.80 7.49
N ARG A 184 -9.64 -2.04 7.03
CA ARG A 184 -10.28 -2.48 5.79
C ARG A 184 -11.37 -3.47 6.14
N LYS A 185 -12.59 -3.24 5.65
CA LYS A 185 -13.73 -4.14 5.83
C LYS A 185 -14.27 -4.56 4.47
N ARG A 186 -14.36 -5.87 4.24
CA ARG A 186 -15.07 -6.46 3.12
C ARG A 186 -16.46 -6.88 3.60
N VAL A 187 -17.51 -6.24 3.09
CA VAL A 187 -18.89 -6.51 3.52
C VAL A 187 -19.51 -7.62 2.67
N LYS A 188 -19.42 -7.51 1.36
CA LYS A 188 -19.82 -8.52 0.38
C LYS A 188 -18.62 -8.89 -0.50
N PHE A 189 -18.84 -9.76 -1.47
CA PHE A 189 -17.77 -10.26 -2.32
C PHE A 189 -16.98 -9.14 -3.02
N TYR A 190 -17.66 -8.07 -3.42
CA TYR A 190 -17.10 -6.97 -4.21
C TYR A 190 -17.03 -5.62 -3.47
N ASP A 191 -17.59 -5.55 -2.25
CA ASP A 191 -17.72 -4.31 -1.49
C ASP A 191 -16.60 -4.18 -0.47
N PHE A 192 -15.77 -3.16 -0.62
CA PHE A 192 -14.66 -2.86 0.27
C PHE A 192 -14.83 -1.47 0.88
N HIS A 193 -14.71 -1.40 2.18
CA HIS A 193 -14.66 -0.17 2.95
C HIS A 193 -13.26 -0.01 3.52
N PHE A 194 -12.72 1.17 3.44
CA PHE A 194 -11.44 1.55 4.02
C PHE A 194 -11.65 2.77 4.91
N ALA A 195 -11.12 2.72 6.12
CA ALA A 195 -11.09 3.83 7.03
C ALA A 195 -9.66 4.00 7.56
N GLU A 196 -9.18 5.23 7.66
CA GLU A 196 -7.87 5.54 8.23
C GLU A 196 -8.01 6.74 9.17
N ILE A 197 -7.36 6.64 10.32
CA ILE A 197 -7.09 7.73 11.23
C ILE A 197 -5.58 7.99 11.21
N ARG A 198 -5.21 9.24 10.94
CA ARG A 198 -3.83 9.70 10.88
C ARG A 198 -3.64 10.89 11.80
N TYR A 199 -2.69 10.78 12.69
CA TYR A 199 -2.20 11.91 13.48
C TYR A 199 -0.87 12.39 12.91
N SER A 200 -0.70 13.71 12.83
CA SER A 200 0.54 14.35 12.39
C SER A 200 0.91 15.49 13.32
N HIS A 201 2.16 15.50 13.73
CA HIS A 201 2.81 16.58 14.46
C HIS A 201 3.92 17.15 13.60
N SER A 202 3.93 18.46 13.40
CA SER A 202 4.90 19.15 12.56
C SER A 202 5.40 20.41 13.24
N VAL A 203 6.73 20.60 13.23
CA VAL A 203 7.41 21.77 13.80
C VAL A 203 8.22 22.46 12.71
N VAL A 204 8.20 23.77 12.67
CA VAL A 204 9.04 24.58 11.79
C VAL A 204 10.04 25.41 12.61
N ALA A 205 11.20 25.66 12.02
CA ALA A 205 12.22 26.52 12.59
C ALA A 205 11.69 27.94 12.79
N ASP A 206 12.19 28.65 13.83
CA ASP A 206 11.82 30.06 14.10
C ASP A 206 12.05 30.99 12.91
N THR A 207 13.07 30.71 12.08
CA THR A 207 13.32 31.44 10.85
C THR A 207 12.09 31.44 9.90
N ILE A 208 11.40 30.31 9.78
CA ILE A 208 10.19 30.20 8.95
C ILE A 208 9.08 31.04 9.55
N ARG A 209 8.90 31.02 10.86
CA ARG A 209 7.92 31.83 11.59
C ARG A 209 8.20 33.33 11.41
N GLN A 210 9.47 33.75 11.45
CA GLN A 210 9.86 35.15 11.24
C GLN A 210 9.58 35.59 9.80
N LEU A 211 9.85 34.75 8.79
CA LEU A 211 9.59 35.07 7.38
C LEU A 211 8.10 35.00 7.01
N ASN A 212 7.34 34.17 7.67
CA ASN A 212 5.90 34.04 7.50
C ASN A 212 5.23 33.70 8.84
N PRO A 213 4.80 34.71 9.62
CA PRO A 213 4.13 34.51 10.91
C PRO A 213 2.83 33.69 10.81
N ASN A 214 2.23 33.63 9.62
CA ASN A 214 1.00 32.87 9.35
C ASN A 214 1.30 31.49 8.67
N TYR A 215 2.52 30.98 8.74
CA TYR A 215 2.85 29.67 8.18
C TYR A 215 2.00 28.58 8.83
N TYR A 216 1.91 28.59 10.16
CA TYR A 216 0.92 27.86 10.92
C TYR A 216 -0.05 28.82 11.62
N TYR A 217 -1.17 28.28 12.05
CA TYR A 217 -2.25 29.08 12.64
C TYR A 217 -1.79 29.85 13.89
N LYS A 218 -2.18 31.11 13.99
CA LYS A 218 -1.86 32.03 15.11
C LYS A 218 -0.36 32.24 15.39
N GLY A 219 0.48 32.15 14.39
CA GLY A 219 1.93 32.34 14.56
C GLY A 219 2.63 31.26 15.34
N SER A 220 2.01 30.10 15.47
CA SER A 220 2.65 28.93 16.08
C SER A 220 3.78 28.43 15.19
N ASN A 221 4.82 27.86 15.78
CA ASN A 221 5.82 27.06 15.06
C ASN A 221 5.49 25.57 15.03
N GLU A 222 4.38 25.17 15.65
CA GLU A 222 3.92 23.77 15.71
C GLU A 222 2.52 23.65 15.14
N GLN A 223 2.25 22.51 14.51
CA GLN A 223 0.93 22.14 14.03
C GLN A 223 0.66 20.67 14.32
N ASN A 224 -0.48 20.44 14.95
CA ASN A 224 -1.02 19.13 15.19
C ASN A 224 -2.32 18.98 14.43
N PHE A 225 -2.52 17.91 13.71
CA PHE A 225 -3.80 17.63 13.08
C PHE A 225 -4.13 16.14 13.05
N LEU A 226 -5.42 15.88 13.13
CA LEU A 226 -6.01 14.57 12.98
C LEU A 226 -6.74 14.53 11.65
N GLN A 227 -6.42 13.54 10.83
CA GLN A 227 -7.06 13.29 9.55
C GLN A 227 -7.84 11.99 9.61
N LEU A 228 -9.10 12.06 9.22
CA LEU A 228 -9.94 10.90 9.02
C LEU A 228 -10.16 10.72 7.52
N THR A 229 -9.90 9.52 7.02
CA THR A 229 -10.11 9.15 5.62
C THR A 229 -11.06 7.98 5.56
N TYR A 230 -12.05 8.07 4.70
CA TYR A 230 -12.93 6.96 4.38
C TYR A 230 -12.99 6.80 2.87
N ALA A 231 -12.90 5.55 2.41
CA ALA A 231 -13.06 5.22 1.01
C ALA A 231 -13.95 3.98 0.87
N TYR A 232 -14.82 4.01 -0.09
CA TYR A 232 -15.61 2.88 -0.55
C TYR A 232 -15.13 2.46 -1.92
N SER A 233 -15.01 1.16 -2.16
CA SER A 233 -14.66 0.63 -3.48
C SER A 233 -15.50 -0.60 -3.77
N TYR A 234 -16.12 -0.61 -4.94
CA TYR A 234 -16.79 -1.76 -5.52
C TYR A 234 -15.95 -2.29 -6.67
N ASP A 235 -15.38 -3.49 -6.51
CA ASP A 235 -14.46 -4.09 -7.49
C ASP A 235 -15.02 -5.40 -8.04
N PHE A 236 -15.64 -5.33 -9.22
CA PHE A 236 -16.27 -6.44 -9.94
C PHE A 236 -15.44 -6.87 -11.17
N ARG A 237 -14.14 -6.71 -11.15
CA ARG A 237 -13.28 -7.13 -12.25
C ARG A 237 -13.03 -8.64 -12.20
N ASP A 238 -12.98 -9.26 -13.39
CA ASP A 238 -12.66 -10.67 -13.56
C ASP A 238 -11.23 -10.99 -13.15
N TYR A 239 -10.28 -10.15 -13.55
CA TYR A 239 -8.88 -10.26 -13.22
C TYR A 239 -8.29 -8.88 -12.87
N ALA A 240 -7.84 -8.71 -11.62
CA ALA A 240 -7.46 -7.40 -11.11
C ALA A 240 -6.32 -6.70 -11.87
N PRO A 241 -5.20 -7.38 -12.27
CA PRO A 241 -4.10 -6.74 -13.00
C PRO A 241 -4.44 -6.32 -14.43
N TYR A 242 -5.20 -7.16 -15.16
CA TYR A 242 -5.55 -6.95 -16.58
C TYR A 242 -7.01 -7.32 -16.82
N PRO A 243 -7.97 -6.47 -16.40
CA PRO A 243 -9.38 -6.79 -16.50
C PRO A 243 -9.86 -6.77 -17.94
N LEU A 244 -10.49 -7.86 -18.38
CA LEU A 244 -11.17 -7.95 -19.66
C LEU A 244 -12.68 -7.72 -19.50
N ARG A 245 -13.21 -7.95 -18.30
CA ARG A 245 -14.64 -7.77 -17.98
C ARG A 245 -14.79 -7.21 -16.56
N GLY A 246 -15.91 -6.52 -16.32
CA GLY A 246 -16.23 -5.94 -15.05
C GLY A 246 -15.79 -4.48 -14.92
N ARG A 247 -15.98 -3.91 -13.73
CA ARG A 247 -15.66 -2.51 -13.41
C ARG A 247 -15.19 -2.36 -11.98
N LYS A 248 -14.45 -1.31 -11.72
CA LYS A 248 -14.11 -0.84 -10.38
C LYS A 248 -14.65 0.58 -10.21
N LEU A 249 -15.34 0.83 -9.11
CA LEU A 249 -15.84 2.13 -8.66
C LEU A 249 -15.16 2.50 -7.34
#